data_eff42abeb96a28d01b641233beb34388
#
_entry.id   eff42abeb96a28d01b641233beb34388
#
_cell.length_a   1.000
_cell.length_b   1.000
_cell.length_c   1.000
_cell.angle_alpha   90.00
_cell.angle_beta   90.00
_cell.angle_gamma   90.00
#
_symmetry.space_group_name_H-M   'P 1'
#
loop_
_entity.id
_entity.type
_entity.pdbx_description
1 polymer ?
#
loop_
_entity_poly.entity_id
_entity_poly.type
_entity_poly.pdbx_seq_one_letter_code
_entity_poly.pdbx_strand_id
1 'polypeptide(L)'
;NGEGLSPEELIGNAHAGCYSMALAHELDEAGYTPVSVRSTANVHFDPEALSITKVELRTEATVDGIDEQTFQDIATAAKEGCPVSKALAGTEIKLVSARLENGAGGRGG
;
A
#
# COMPACT_ATOMS: atom_id res chain seq x y z
N ASN A 1 4.91 -21.86 3.46
CA ASN A 1 4.37 -22.96 3.63
C ASN A 1 2.95 -22.77 3.63
N GLY A 2 2.38 -23.47 3.07
CA GLY A 2 1.08 -23.39 3.11
C GLY A 2 0.53 -23.38 4.44
N GLU A 3 1.33 -23.93 5.38
CA GLU A 3 0.91 -23.90 6.55
C GLU A 3 0.80 -22.61 7.02
N GLY A 4 -0.15 -22.09 7.45
CA GLY A 4 -0.32 -20.75 7.91
C GLY A 4 -0.70 -19.75 6.88
N LEU A 5 -0.74 -20.10 5.60
CA LEU A 5 -1.14 -19.16 4.60
C LEU A 5 -2.55 -19.45 4.16
N SER A 6 -3.45 -18.51 4.38
CA SER A 6 -4.80 -18.63 3.90
C SER A 6 -4.94 -17.93 2.58
N PRO A 7 -6.02 -18.15 1.84
CA PRO A 7 -6.25 -17.37 0.62
C PRO A 7 -6.26 -15.88 0.89
N GLU A 8 -6.81 -15.47 2.03
CA GLU A 8 -6.86 -14.06 2.39
C GLU A 8 -5.45 -13.50 2.56
N GLU A 9 -4.56 -14.26 3.18
CA GLU A 9 -3.19 -13.81 3.36
C GLU A 9 -2.47 -13.72 2.03
N LEU A 10 -2.73 -14.64 1.12
CA LEU A 10 -2.11 -14.58 -0.19
C LEU A 10 -2.60 -13.38 -0.98
N ILE A 11 -3.89 -13.10 -0.90
CA ILE A 11 -4.46 -11.93 -1.55
C ILE A 11 -3.86 -10.66 -0.94
N GLY A 12 -3.76 -10.62 0.37
CA GLY A 12 -3.19 -9.47 1.06
C GLY A 12 -1.73 -9.25 0.67
N ASN A 13 -0.96 -10.32 0.60
CA ASN A 13 0.44 -10.20 0.23
C ASN A 13 0.57 -9.70 -1.22
N ALA A 14 -0.27 -10.20 -2.11
CA ALA A 14 -0.26 -9.75 -3.49
C ALA A 14 -0.65 -8.28 -3.58
N HIS A 15 -1.66 -7.87 -2.81
CA HIS A 15 -2.14 -6.50 -2.84
C HIS A 15 -1.07 -5.55 -2.27
N ALA A 16 -0.45 -5.94 -1.16
CA ALA A 16 0.59 -5.11 -0.55
C ALA A 16 1.77 -4.94 -1.50
N GLY A 17 2.19 -6.01 -2.16
CA GLY A 17 3.29 -5.94 -3.10
C GLY A 17 2.96 -5.06 -4.30
N CYS A 18 1.76 -5.23 -4.84
CA CYS A 18 1.34 -4.44 -5.98
C CYS A 18 1.21 -2.97 -5.60
N TYR A 19 0.68 -2.69 -4.42
CA TYR A 19 0.54 -1.31 -3.97
C TYR A 19 1.92 -0.67 -3.79
N SER A 20 2.88 -1.38 -3.21
CA SER A 20 4.23 -0.83 -3.05
C SER A 20 4.85 -0.52 -4.40
N MET A 21 4.64 -1.37 -5.39
CA MET A 21 5.16 -1.11 -6.73
C MET A 21 4.47 0.09 -7.35
N ALA A 22 3.16 0.19 -7.18
CA ALA A 22 2.41 1.32 -7.73
C ALA A 22 2.86 2.62 -7.07
N LEU A 23 3.08 2.60 -5.77
CA LEU A 23 3.51 3.80 -5.07
C LEU A 23 4.91 4.21 -5.52
N ALA A 24 5.82 3.26 -5.65
CA ALA A 24 7.16 3.58 -6.10
C ALA A 24 7.13 4.17 -7.51
N HIS A 25 6.27 3.62 -8.37
CA HIS A 25 6.13 4.13 -9.72
C HIS A 25 5.58 5.56 -9.73
N GLU A 26 4.55 5.82 -8.93
CA GLU A 26 3.96 7.15 -8.88
C GLU A 26 4.96 8.17 -8.34
N LEU A 27 5.74 7.79 -7.34
CA LEU A 27 6.77 8.67 -6.81
C LEU A 27 7.81 8.97 -7.88
N ASP A 28 8.23 7.96 -8.61
CA ASP A 28 9.23 8.13 -9.65
C ASP A 28 8.70 9.04 -10.76
N GLU A 29 7.45 8.87 -11.16
CA GLU A 29 6.85 9.70 -12.18
C GLU A 29 6.76 11.16 -11.73
N ALA A 30 6.62 11.37 -10.44
CA ALA A 30 6.54 12.73 -9.90
C ALA A 30 7.92 13.33 -9.65
N GLY A 31 8.98 12.60 -9.93
CA GLY A 31 10.33 13.12 -9.78
C GLY A 31 11.02 12.78 -8.48
N TYR A 32 10.44 11.89 -7.70
CA TYR A 32 11.04 11.49 -6.42
C TYR A 32 11.51 10.05 -6.51
N THR A 33 12.67 9.77 -5.95
CA THR A 33 13.21 8.40 -5.94
C THR A 33 13.08 7.87 -4.53
N PRO A 34 12.20 6.90 -4.30
CA PRO A 34 12.06 6.39 -2.94
C PRO A 34 13.26 5.56 -2.54
N VAL A 35 13.67 5.70 -1.28
CA VAL A 35 14.72 4.86 -0.73
C VAL A 35 14.13 3.52 -0.35
N SER A 36 12.94 3.51 0.20
CA SER A 36 12.26 2.28 0.53
C SER A 36 10.76 2.50 0.53
N VAL A 37 10.01 1.46 0.23
CA VAL A 37 8.56 1.46 0.31
C VAL A 37 8.18 0.10 0.86
N ARG A 38 7.46 0.08 1.97
CA ARG A 38 6.98 -1.16 2.58
C ARG A 38 5.50 -1.05 2.85
N SER A 39 4.77 -2.08 2.50
CA SER A 39 3.32 -2.05 2.65
C SER A 39 2.81 -3.35 3.24
N THR A 40 1.70 -3.26 3.92
CA THR A 40 0.98 -4.42 4.40
C THR A 40 -0.48 -4.28 4.04
N ALA A 41 -1.17 -5.37 3.96
CA ALA A 41 -2.60 -5.37 3.65
C ALA A 41 -3.30 -6.37 4.55
N ASN A 42 -4.40 -5.92 5.17
CA ASN A 42 -5.25 -6.79 5.96
C ASN A 42 -6.52 -7.02 5.19
N VAL A 43 -6.79 -8.27 4.87
CA VAL A 43 -7.97 -8.65 4.11
C VAL A 43 -9.02 -9.16 5.10
N HIS A 44 -10.21 -8.58 5.04
CA HIS A 44 -11.29 -8.94 5.95
C HIS A 44 -12.26 -9.89 5.26
N PHE A 45 -12.46 -11.04 5.85
CA PHE A 45 -13.35 -12.05 5.30
C PHE A 45 -14.57 -12.20 6.21
N ASP A 46 -15.74 -12.19 5.60
CA ASP A 46 -16.98 -12.38 6.33
C ASP A 46 -17.41 -13.83 6.12
N PRO A 47 -17.33 -14.69 7.12
CA PRO A 47 -17.68 -16.10 6.94
C PRO A 47 -19.15 -16.33 6.67
N GLU A 48 -20.02 -15.45 7.14
CA GLU A 48 -21.43 -15.64 6.88
C GLU A 48 -21.76 -15.32 5.44
N ALA A 49 -21.19 -14.24 4.91
CA ALA A 49 -21.43 -13.90 3.53
C ALA A 49 -20.51 -14.65 2.59
N LEU A 50 -19.51 -15.35 3.12
CA LEU A 50 -18.49 -16.03 2.34
C LEU A 50 -17.87 -15.08 1.35
N SER A 51 -17.51 -13.89 1.82
CA SER A 51 -16.95 -12.90 0.93
C SER A 51 -15.87 -12.08 1.62
N ILE A 52 -14.97 -11.55 0.81
CA ILE A 52 -14.00 -10.60 1.26
C ILE A 52 -14.68 -9.24 1.17
N THR A 53 -14.76 -8.54 2.28
CA THR A 53 -15.55 -7.32 2.36
C THR A 53 -14.72 -6.06 2.31
N LYS A 54 -13.45 -6.15 2.74
CA LYS A 54 -12.64 -4.95 2.84
C LYS A 54 -11.16 -5.33 2.84
N VAL A 55 -10.33 -4.48 2.28
CA VAL A 55 -8.89 -4.62 2.40
C VAL A 55 -8.36 -3.31 2.97
N GLU A 56 -7.56 -3.39 4.02
CA GLU A 56 -6.94 -2.22 4.61
C GLU A 56 -5.47 -2.24 4.27
N LEU A 57 -5.01 -1.18 3.63
CA LEU A 57 -3.61 -1.04 3.24
C LEU A 57 -2.90 -0.08 4.19
N ARG A 58 -1.67 -0.40 4.53
CA ARG A 58 -0.81 0.49 5.29
C ARG A 58 0.53 0.52 4.59
N THR A 59 1.14 1.68 4.50
CA THR A 59 2.43 1.80 3.85
C THR A 59 3.34 2.71 4.63
N GLU A 60 4.62 2.48 4.52
CA GLU A 60 5.66 3.35 5.06
C GLU A 60 6.68 3.52 3.97
N ALA A 61 7.11 4.75 3.74
CA ALA A 61 8.08 5.02 2.70
C ALA A 61 9.11 6.03 3.20
N THR A 62 10.32 5.86 2.72
CA THR A 62 11.39 6.81 2.96
C THR A 62 11.68 7.47 1.62
N VAL A 63 11.41 8.77 1.53
CA VAL A 63 11.55 9.52 0.28
C VAL A 63 12.11 10.89 0.62
N ASP A 64 13.27 11.19 0.03
CA ASP A 64 13.89 12.47 0.31
C ASP A 64 13.25 13.57 -0.52
N GLY A 65 13.10 14.71 0.08
CA GLY A 65 12.72 15.90 -0.68
C GLY A 65 11.23 16.09 -0.94
N ILE A 66 10.41 15.25 -0.38
CA ILE A 66 8.97 15.35 -0.61
C ILE A 66 8.29 15.86 0.66
N ASP A 67 7.29 16.73 0.49
CA ASP A 67 6.53 17.18 1.64
C ASP A 67 5.40 16.21 1.96
N GLU A 68 4.88 16.33 3.15
CA GLU A 68 3.88 15.39 3.63
C GLU A 68 2.61 15.37 2.77
N GLN A 69 2.12 16.54 2.40
CA GLN A 69 0.87 16.59 1.62
C GLN A 69 1.05 15.95 0.25
N THR A 70 2.16 16.23 -0.40
CA THR A 70 2.44 15.64 -1.71
C THR A 70 2.53 14.12 -1.58
N PHE A 71 3.18 13.64 -0.51
CA PHE A 71 3.28 12.21 -0.29
C PHE A 71 1.90 11.59 -0.10
N GLN A 72 1.04 12.23 0.69
CA GLN A 72 -0.30 11.67 0.92
C GLN A 72 -1.10 11.63 -0.38
N ASP A 73 -0.97 12.66 -1.21
CA ASP A 73 -1.69 12.69 -2.48
C ASP A 73 -1.21 11.58 -3.41
N ILE A 74 0.10 11.37 -3.46
CA ILE A 74 0.67 10.33 -4.31
C ILE A 74 0.29 8.94 -3.78
N ALA A 75 0.30 8.76 -2.46
CA ALA A 75 -0.07 7.48 -1.86
C ALA A 75 -1.53 7.14 -2.17
N THR A 76 -2.40 8.13 -2.17
CA THR A 76 -3.80 7.92 -2.50
C THR A 76 -3.97 7.59 -3.99
N ALA A 77 -3.23 8.27 -4.85
CA ALA A 77 -3.28 7.99 -6.27
C ALA A 77 -2.77 6.58 -6.57
N ALA A 78 -1.77 6.14 -5.84
CA ALA A 78 -1.24 4.79 -6.02
C ALA A 78 -2.29 3.73 -5.67
N LYS A 79 -3.11 3.99 -4.64
CA LYS A 79 -4.16 3.06 -4.30
C LYS A 79 -5.15 2.93 -5.46
N GLU A 80 -5.53 4.06 -6.06
CA GLU A 80 -6.48 4.04 -7.15
C GLU A 80 -5.89 3.39 -8.39
N GLY A 81 -4.60 3.54 -8.61
CA GLY A 81 -3.98 2.99 -9.81
C GLY A 81 -3.44 1.58 -9.67
N CYS A 82 -3.48 1.01 -8.48
CA CYS A 82 -2.93 -0.32 -8.26
C CYS A 82 -3.76 -1.38 -8.97
N PRO A 83 -3.16 -2.20 -9.84
CA PRO A 83 -3.94 -3.20 -10.57
C PRO A 83 -4.71 -4.17 -9.68
N VAL A 84 -4.15 -4.53 -8.54
CA VAL A 84 -4.86 -5.44 -7.64
C VAL A 84 -6.05 -4.73 -7.01
N SER A 85 -5.91 -3.44 -6.66
CA SER A 85 -7.06 -2.68 -6.18
C SER A 85 -8.16 -2.66 -7.24
N LYS A 86 -7.79 -2.51 -8.50
CA LYS A 86 -8.78 -2.51 -9.56
C LYS A 86 -9.45 -3.87 -9.71
N ALA A 87 -8.67 -4.93 -9.60
CA ALA A 87 -9.21 -6.28 -9.68
C ALA A 87 -10.18 -6.57 -8.54
N LEU A 88 -9.97 -5.93 -7.40
CA LEU A 88 -10.81 -6.13 -6.24
C LEU A 88 -11.82 -5.00 -6.09
N ALA A 89 -12.25 -4.40 -7.18
CA ALA A 89 -13.11 -3.22 -7.13
C ALA A 89 -14.44 -3.45 -6.44
N GLY A 90 -14.87 -4.69 -6.34
CA GLY A 90 -16.10 -4.98 -5.60
C GLY A 90 -15.90 -5.00 -4.09
N THR A 91 -14.70 -4.76 -3.62
CA THR A 91 -14.36 -4.79 -2.22
C THR A 91 -13.94 -3.39 -1.81
N GLU A 92 -14.24 -3.03 -0.59
CA GLU A 92 -13.82 -1.72 -0.09
C GLU A 92 -12.31 -1.74 0.13
N ILE A 93 -11.58 -0.82 -0.49
CA ILE A 93 -10.14 -0.72 -0.33
C ILE A 93 -9.85 0.57 0.41
N LYS A 94 -9.25 0.48 1.58
CA LYS A 94 -8.94 1.65 2.39
C LYS A 94 -7.44 1.76 2.58
N LEU A 95 -6.91 2.95 2.33
CA LEU A 95 -5.53 3.25 2.71
C LEU A 95 -5.59 3.80 4.12
N VAL A 96 -5.36 2.95 5.09
CA VAL A 96 -5.52 3.31 6.49
C VAL A 96 -4.38 4.19 6.98
N SER A 97 -3.19 4.00 6.48
CA SER A 97 -2.04 4.72 6.95
C SER A 97 -1.01 4.82 5.85
N ALA A 98 -0.49 6.01 5.64
CA ALA A 98 0.63 6.22 4.73
C ALA A 98 1.63 7.09 5.47
N ARG A 99 2.72 6.47 5.94
CA ARG A 99 3.70 7.15 6.76
C ARG A 99 4.92 7.50 5.95
N LEU A 100 5.29 8.76 5.99
CA LEU A 100 6.49 9.22 5.31
C LEU A 100 7.61 9.30 6.34
N GLU A 101 8.72 8.61 6.06
CA GLU A 101 9.90 8.71 6.89
C GLU A 101 10.96 9.39 6.06
N ASN A 102 11.60 10.38 6.64
CA ASN A 102 12.65 11.04 5.95
C ASN A 102 13.88 10.25 6.14
N GLY A 103 14.45 9.90 5.06
CA GLY A 103 15.53 9.06 5.14
C GLY A 103 16.68 9.64 5.72
N ALA A 104 17.34 10.28 5.01
CA ALA A 104 18.51 10.62 5.40
C ALA A 104 18.46 11.58 6.39
N GLY A 105 17.92 12.43 6.12
CA GLY A 105 18.07 13.36 6.96
C GLY A 105 17.29 13.26 8.03
N GLY A 106 16.45 12.73 7.74
CA GLY A 106 15.57 12.78 8.62
C GLY A 106 15.76 12.20 9.79
N ARG A 107 16.33 11.46 9.85
CA ARG A 107 16.30 10.91 10.79
C ARG A 107 16.95 11.32 11.52
N GLY A 108 17.30 11.54 11.23
CA GLY A 108 17.99 11.92 11.80
C GLY A 108 17.60 12.27 12.61
N GLY A 109 17.43 12.23 12.27
CA GLY A 109 17.10 12.54 13.16
C GLY A 109 16.60 12.30 13.16
#